data_c753761a8e21078c4a99c36729ecaeb0
#
_entry.id   c753761a8e21078c4a99c36729ecaeb0
#
_cell.length_a   1.000
_cell.length_b   1.000
_cell.length_c   1.000
_cell.angle_alpha   90.00
_cell.angle_beta   90.00
_cell.angle_gamma   90.00
#
_symmetry.space_group_name_H-M   'P 1'
#
loop_
_entity.id
_entity.type
_entity.pdbx_description
1 polymer ?
#
loop_
_entity_poly.entity_id
_entity_poly.type
_entity_poly.pdbx_seq_one_letter_code
_entity_poly.pdbx_strand_id
1 'polypeptide(L)'
;MALFGLGGKTTVGLDIGSGFLKLVAIDHGKGEPQLSGVSVTPVLADAIVEGEIMDPGIVSDTIQGLFKSAGIKQKRVVVAVGGRDVIIKKIQVDRMRESEAYDVVRWEAQQHVPFDIEAVELDFQILDPEGEGLQMDVLLVAAKRDLVEDKVQLLAQAGLEGEIVDVDAFALHNAFGINHPEAMRGVVALLNIGHELTNVNVLDDGIPLLTRDLTVGTRKIREDLQRERGVSAEEAESMLKGFERSPELDPYVQARGEEISVGVERASAFLQSASREAGSIKRVYCCGGGARVPGLTDVLHQRLSIPVEVANPIQRLSVKDGVFDTVNLDEIAPLLMLATGLALRSS
;
A
#
# COMPACT_ATOMS: atom_id res chain seq x y z
N MET A 1 37.81 8.23 -16.56
CA MET A 1 37.78 8.96 -15.30
C MET A 1 36.60 9.93 -15.37
N ALA A 2 35.44 9.51 -14.97
CA ALA A 2 34.26 10.37 -14.84
C ALA A 2 33.93 10.50 -13.35
N LEU A 3 34.29 11.62 -12.78
CA LEU A 3 33.83 12.08 -11.46
C LEU A 3 32.37 12.52 -11.62
N PHE A 4 31.43 11.58 -11.54
CA PHE A 4 30.01 11.91 -11.47
C PHE A 4 29.52 11.83 -10.02
N GLY A 5 29.13 13.00 -9.51
CA GLY A 5 28.04 13.28 -8.61
C GLY A 5 27.97 12.52 -7.29
N LEU A 6 28.59 13.05 -6.26
CA LEU A 6 28.36 12.74 -4.84
C LEU A 6 27.04 13.39 -4.34
N GLY A 7 25.96 13.33 -5.12
CA GLY A 7 24.62 13.68 -4.68
C GLY A 7 23.85 12.38 -4.45
N GLY A 8 23.44 12.09 -3.22
CA GLY A 8 22.54 10.96 -2.94
C GLY A 8 21.31 11.07 -3.86
N LYS A 9 20.90 9.95 -4.47
CA LYS A 9 19.72 9.91 -5.33
C LYS A 9 18.48 10.05 -4.46
N THR A 10 17.69 11.10 -4.64
CA THR A 10 16.40 11.26 -3.98
C THR A 10 15.35 10.47 -4.77
N THR A 11 14.64 9.56 -4.12
CA THR A 11 13.47 8.87 -4.67
C THR A 11 12.19 9.49 -4.11
N VAL A 12 11.22 9.72 -4.99
CA VAL A 12 9.92 10.27 -4.62
C VAL A 12 8.85 9.21 -4.83
N GLY A 13 8.22 8.77 -3.76
CA GLY A 13 7.05 7.90 -3.77
C GLY A 13 5.77 8.72 -3.79
N LEU A 14 4.90 8.46 -4.75
CA LEU A 14 3.59 9.10 -4.88
C LEU A 14 2.48 8.05 -4.78
N ASP A 15 1.73 8.10 -3.68
CA ASP A 15 0.52 7.30 -3.47
C ASP A 15 -0.71 8.09 -3.93
N ILE A 16 -1.43 7.54 -4.92
CA ILE A 16 -2.62 8.13 -5.53
C ILE A 16 -3.84 7.36 -5.05
N GLY A 17 -4.37 7.77 -3.90
CA GLY A 17 -5.55 7.14 -3.29
C GLY A 17 -6.82 7.98 -3.42
N SER A 18 -8.00 7.35 -3.29
CA SER A 18 -9.32 8.00 -3.46
C SER A 18 -9.65 9.05 -2.40
N GLY A 19 -9.04 8.99 -1.20
CA GLY A 19 -9.25 10.00 -0.15
C GLY A 19 -8.16 11.07 -0.10
N PHE A 20 -6.92 10.68 -0.31
CA PHE A 20 -5.74 11.54 -0.22
C PHE A 20 -4.69 11.14 -1.25
N LEU A 21 -4.01 12.16 -1.82
CA LEU A 21 -2.71 11.98 -2.44
C LEU A 21 -1.63 12.15 -1.35
N LYS A 22 -0.62 11.30 -1.37
CA LYS A 22 0.48 11.34 -0.40
C LYS A 22 1.80 11.27 -1.16
N LEU A 23 2.73 12.08 -0.75
CA LEU A 23 4.05 12.17 -1.32
C LEU A 23 5.09 12.02 -0.22
N VAL A 24 6.06 11.16 -0.45
CA VAL A 24 7.23 10.97 0.41
C VAL A 24 8.49 11.07 -0.44
N ALA A 25 9.46 11.84 0.01
CA ALA A 25 10.78 11.90 -0.60
C ALA A 25 11.84 11.34 0.37
N ILE A 26 12.66 10.42 -0.12
CA ILE A 26 13.75 9.79 0.64
C ILE A 26 15.06 10.01 -0.08
N ASP A 27 16.05 10.52 0.65
CA ASP A 27 17.42 10.66 0.18
C ASP A 27 18.21 9.39 0.48
N HIS A 28 18.66 8.69 -0.57
CA HIS A 28 19.50 7.50 -0.50
C HIS A 28 20.98 7.91 -0.56
N GLY A 29 21.50 8.49 0.52
CA GLY A 29 22.90 8.89 0.63
C GLY A 29 23.82 7.70 0.90
N LYS A 30 25.08 8.00 1.31
CA LYS A 30 26.07 6.97 1.72
C LYS A 30 25.76 6.28 3.06
N GLY A 31 24.66 6.62 3.72
CA GLY A 31 24.21 6.10 5.00
C GLY A 31 22.82 5.50 4.94
N GLU A 32 22.13 5.53 6.07
CA GLU A 32 20.74 5.08 6.17
C GLU A 32 19.80 6.02 5.38
N PRO A 33 18.69 5.49 4.82
CA PRO A 33 17.68 6.29 4.12
C PRO A 33 17.16 7.42 5.01
N GLN A 34 17.10 8.63 4.45
CA GLN A 34 16.66 9.83 5.18
C GLN A 34 15.39 10.40 4.55
N LEU A 35 14.33 10.53 5.35
CA LEU A 35 13.11 11.23 4.96
C LEU A 35 13.42 12.72 4.76
N SER A 36 13.25 13.23 3.54
CA SER A 36 13.60 14.60 3.16
C SER A 36 12.40 15.47 2.76
N GLY A 37 11.23 14.86 2.54
CA GLY A 37 10.01 15.62 2.23
C GLY A 37 8.76 14.76 2.39
N VAL A 38 7.67 15.41 2.82
CA VAL A 38 6.34 14.80 2.98
C VAL A 38 5.29 15.83 2.58
N SER A 39 4.25 15.38 1.88
CA SER A 39 3.03 16.16 1.66
C SER A 39 1.82 15.25 1.54
N VAL A 40 0.69 15.72 2.05
CA VAL A 40 -0.61 15.03 1.98
C VAL A 40 -1.67 16.05 1.55
N THR A 41 -2.48 15.69 0.57
CA THR A 41 -3.55 16.57 0.07
C THR A 41 -4.82 15.74 -0.14
N PRO A 42 -6.00 16.21 0.29
CA PRO A 42 -7.26 15.53 0.01
C PRO A 42 -7.55 15.54 -1.50
N VAL A 43 -8.18 14.47 -1.96
CA VAL A 43 -8.71 14.35 -3.32
C VAL A 43 -10.17 14.82 -3.34
N LEU A 44 -10.58 15.50 -4.41
CA LEU A 44 -11.97 15.87 -4.59
C LEU A 44 -12.84 14.60 -4.64
N ALA A 45 -13.99 14.64 -3.99
CA ALA A 45 -14.93 13.53 -3.97
C ALA A 45 -15.24 13.03 -5.39
N ASP A 46 -15.27 11.72 -5.56
CA ASP A 46 -15.56 11.02 -6.80
C ASP A 46 -14.58 11.27 -7.97
N ALA A 47 -13.46 11.98 -7.77
CA ALA A 47 -12.39 12.09 -8.77
C ALA A 47 -11.60 10.76 -8.94
N ILE A 48 -11.57 9.94 -7.90
CA ILE A 48 -11.07 8.56 -7.91
C ILE A 48 -12.09 7.69 -7.19
N VAL A 49 -12.58 6.64 -7.83
CA VAL A 49 -13.59 5.73 -7.30
C VAL A 49 -13.09 4.29 -7.41
N GLU A 50 -13.05 3.57 -6.29
CA GLU A 50 -12.54 2.18 -6.21
C GLU A 50 -11.15 1.98 -6.86
N GLY A 51 -10.32 3.04 -6.86
CA GLY A 51 -8.99 3.05 -7.47
C GLY A 51 -8.96 3.48 -8.94
N GLU A 52 -10.10 3.59 -9.61
CA GLU A 52 -10.22 4.08 -10.98
C GLU A 52 -10.25 5.63 -11.01
N ILE A 53 -9.50 6.23 -11.93
CA ILE A 53 -9.39 7.69 -12.08
C ILE A 53 -10.55 8.17 -12.94
N MET A 54 -11.57 8.80 -12.31
CA MET A 54 -12.77 9.30 -12.98
C MET A 54 -12.55 10.68 -13.61
N ASP A 55 -11.72 11.52 -12.99
CA ASP A 55 -11.37 12.84 -13.51
C ASP A 55 -9.84 13.04 -13.50
N PRO A 56 -9.15 12.66 -14.60
CA PRO A 56 -7.71 12.80 -14.71
C PRO A 56 -7.22 14.26 -14.60
N GLY A 57 -8.05 15.24 -15.01
CA GLY A 57 -7.70 16.65 -14.94
C GLY A 57 -7.60 17.13 -13.49
N ILE A 58 -8.63 16.88 -12.69
CA ILE A 58 -8.65 17.24 -11.27
C ILE A 58 -7.52 16.54 -10.51
N VAL A 59 -7.31 15.25 -10.77
CA VAL A 59 -6.25 14.49 -10.08
C VAL A 59 -4.87 15.00 -10.47
N SER A 60 -4.63 15.29 -11.76
CA SER A 60 -3.39 15.88 -12.27
C SER A 60 -3.08 17.24 -11.62
N ASP A 61 -4.06 18.13 -11.56
CA ASP A 61 -3.93 19.45 -10.92
C ASP A 61 -3.62 19.31 -9.41
N THR A 62 -4.28 18.36 -8.76
CA THR A 62 -4.04 18.04 -7.34
C THR A 62 -2.62 17.53 -7.13
N ILE A 63 -2.09 16.66 -8.01
CA ILE A 63 -0.68 16.19 -7.98
C ILE A 63 0.28 17.38 -8.13
N GLN A 64 0.05 18.27 -9.08
CA GLN A 64 0.88 19.46 -9.27
C GLN A 64 0.90 20.36 -8.02
N GLY A 65 -0.27 20.57 -7.42
CA GLY A 65 -0.42 21.29 -6.16
C GLY A 65 0.35 20.64 -5.01
N LEU A 66 0.30 19.31 -4.90
CA LEU A 66 1.01 18.51 -3.90
C LEU A 66 2.53 18.69 -4.00
N PHE A 67 3.09 18.59 -5.22
CA PHE A 67 4.52 18.80 -5.46
C PHE A 67 4.97 20.23 -5.16
N LYS A 68 4.14 21.21 -5.53
CA LYS A 68 4.41 22.62 -5.25
C LYS A 68 4.42 22.92 -3.75
N SER A 69 3.46 22.38 -3.00
CA SER A 69 3.39 22.54 -1.54
C SER A 69 4.57 21.88 -0.82
N ALA A 70 5.00 20.71 -1.29
CA ALA A 70 6.18 20.02 -0.77
C ALA A 70 7.51 20.68 -1.15
N GLY A 71 7.53 21.61 -2.10
CA GLY A 71 8.75 22.21 -2.63
C GLY A 71 9.66 21.24 -3.39
N ILE A 72 9.13 20.07 -3.81
CA ILE A 72 9.86 19.00 -4.49
C ILE A 72 9.95 19.31 -5.98
N LYS A 73 11.18 19.35 -6.50
CA LYS A 73 11.47 19.64 -7.93
C LYS A 73 11.72 18.38 -8.76
N GLN A 74 11.89 17.23 -8.09
CA GLN A 74 12.08 15.94 -8.76
C GLN A 74 10.86 15.65 -9.62
N LYS A 75 11.11 15.21 -10.87
CA LYS A 75 10.06 14.88 -11.83
C LYS A 75 9.83 13.38 -11.99
N ARG A 76 10.85 12.57 -11.66
CA ARG A 76 10.75 11.13 -11.68
C ARG A 76 10.18 10.65 -10.37
N VAL A 77 9.16 9.79 -10.46
CA VAL A 77 8.41 9.30 -9.31
C VAL A 77 8.22 7.80 -9.38
N VAL A 78 8.10 7.18 -8.21
CA VAL A 78 7.68 5.80 -8.05
C VAL A 78 6.21 5.82 -7.62
N VAL A 79 5.37 5.08 -8.35
CA VAL A 79 3.94 4.93 -8.07
C VAL A 79 3.60 3.45 -7.94
N ALA A 80 2.37 3.13 -7.56
CA ALA A 80 1.90 1.76 -7.53
C ALA A 80 0.55 1.59 -8.20
N VAL A 81 0.28 0.33 -8.56
CA VAL A 81 -1.03 -0.19 -8.95
C VAL A 81 -1.49 -1.23 -7.94
N GLY A 82 -2.78 -1.39 -7.78
CA GLY A 82 -3.40 -2.35 -6.89
C GLY A 82 -4.82 -2.69 -7.32
N GLY A 83 -5.56 -3.37 -6.46
CA GLY A 83 -6.94 -3.74 -6.74
C GLY A 83 -7.07 -5.08 -7.47
N ARG A 84 -8.30 -5.38 -7.90
CA ARG A 84 -8.69 -6.66 -8.52
C ARG A 84 -7.99 -6.98 -9.84
N ASP A 85 -7.41 -5.96 -10.48
CA ASP A 85 -6.73 -6.07 -11.78
C ASP A 85 -5.22 -6.32 -11.63
N VAL A 86 -4.76 -6.57 -10.40
CA VAL A 86 -3.41 -7.00 -10.06
C VAL A 86 -3.46 -8.38 -9.42
N ILE A 87 -2.70 -9.32 -9.96
CA ILE A 87 -2.56 -10.69 -9.46
C ILE A 87 -1.16 -10.86 -8.87
N ILE A 88 -1.11 -11.33 -7.63
CA ILE A 88 0.14 -11.74 -6.96
C ILE A 88 -0.06 -13.19 -6.57
N LYS A 89 0.80 -14.08 -7.03
CA LYS A 89 0.65 -15.51 -6.77
C LYS A 89 2.01 -16.20 -6.64
N LYS A 90 2.17 -16.98 -5.58
CA LYS A 90 3.29 -17.92 -5.47
C LYS A 90 2.95 -19.16 -6.30
N ILE A 91 3.84 -19.52 -7.21
CA ILE A 91 3.75 -20.71 -8.07
C ILE A 91 5.03 -21.54 -7.93
N GLN A 92 4.97 -22.80 -8.32
CA GLN A 92 6.14 -23.68 -8.40
C GLN A 92 6.38 -24.04 -9.87
N VAL A 93 7.64 -23.91 -10.30
CA VAL A 93 8.09 -24.32 -11.63
C VAL A 93 9.33 -25.20 -11.50
N ASP A 94 9.66 -25.95 -12.54
CA ASP A 94 10.91 -26.71 -12.55
C ASP A 94 12.10 -25.74 -12.41
N ARG A 95 13.11 -26.18 -11.64
CA ARG A 95 14.28 -25.33 -11.38
C ARG A 95 15.10 -25.11 -12.64
N MET A 96 15.35 -23.86 -12.93
CA MET A 96 16.13 -23.40 -14.08
C MET A 96 16.89 -22.11 -13.76
N ARG A 97 17.74 -21.66 -14.65
CA ARG A 97 18.42 -20.38 -14.51
C ARG A 97 17.43 -19.24 -14.71
N GLU A 98 17.62 -18.15 -14.02
CA GLU A 98 16.77 -16.95 -14.12
C GLU A 98 16.59 -16.46 -15.56
N SER A 99 17.68 -16.54 -16.37
CA SER A 99 17.66 -16.20 -17.80
C SER A 99 16.72 -17.06 -18.65
N GLU A 100 16.36 -18.26 -18.19
CA GLU A 100 15.47 -19.21 -18.88
C GLU A 100 14.05 -19.15 -18.30
N ALA A 101 13.90 -18.55 -17.11
CA ALA A 101 12.65 -18.58 -16.36
C ALA A 101 11.56 -17.69 -16.99
N TYR A 102 11.90 -16.62 -17.70
CA TYR A 102 10.91 -15.66 -18.20
C TYR A 102 9.85 -16.33 -19.11
N ASP A 103 10.27 -17.10 -20.10
CA ASP A 103 9.35 -17.74 -21.05
C ASP A 103 8.51 -18.82 -20.37
N VAL A 104 9.10 -19.58 -19.44
CA VAL A 104 8.39 -20.63 -18.68
C VAL A 104 7.38 -20.00 -17.72
N VAL A 105 7.78 -18.99 -16.97
CA VAL A 105 6.87 -18.28 -16.05
C VAL A 105 5.73 -17.60 -16.82
N ARG A 106 6.02 -17.01 -18.00
CA ARG A 106 4.99 -16.43 -18.87
C ARG A 106 3.98 -17.48 -19.35
N TRP A 107 4.46 -18.66 -19.70
CA TRP A 107 3.57 -19.77 -20.10
C TRP A 107 2.74 -20.27 -18.91
N GLU A 108 3.36 -20.50 -17.75
CA GLU A 108 2.66 -20.89 -16.53
C GLU A 108 1.64 -19.83 -16.08
N ALA A 109 1.97 -18.56 -16.24
CA ALA A 109 1.09 -17.45 -15.90
C ALA A 109 -0.29 -17.54 -16.56
N GLN A 110 -0.38 -18.11 -17.77
CA GLN A 110 -1.68 -18.30 -18.47
C GLN A 110 -2.67 -19.16 -17.67
N GLN A 111 -2.18 -20.06 -16.80
CA GLN A 111 -3.03 -20.89 -15.95
C GLN A 111 -3.45 -20.21 -14.65
N HIS A 112 -2.76 -19.14 -14.27
CA HIS A 112 -2.88 -18.49 -12.97
C HIS A 112 -3.48 -17.08 -13.04
N VAL A 113 -3.38 -16.44 -14.20
CA VAL A 113 -3.89 -15.08 -14.44
C VAL A 113 -5.23 -15.17 -15.14
N PRO A 114 -6.32 -14.58 -14.61
CA PRO A 114 -7.65 -14.66 -15.19
C PRO A 114 -7.87 -13.68 -16.37
N PHE A 115 -6.79 -13.13 -16.90
CA PHE A 115 -6.77 -12.15 -18.00
C PHE A 115 -6.02 -12.74 -19.19
N ASP A 116 -6.23 -12.15 -20.38
CA ASP A 116 -5.38 -12.44 -21.53
C ASP A 116 -3.94 -12.03 -21.22
N ILE A 117 -2.99 -12.96 -21.39
CA ILE A 117 -1.58 -12.75 -21.08
C ILE A 117 -0.95 -11.63 -21.93
N GLU A 118 -1.52 -11.36 -23.12
CA GLU A 118 -1.08 -10.27 -23.97
C GLU A 118 -1.58 -8.89 -23.51
N ALA A 119 -2.59 -8.87 -22.62
CA ALA A 119 -3.17 -7.66 -22.07
C ALA A 119 -2.64 -7.32 -20.65
N VAL A 120 -1.61 -8.03 -20.18
CA VAL A 120 -1.00 -7.77 -18.87
C VAL A 120 0.47 -7.39 -18.98
N GLU A 121 0.92 -6.60 -18.02
CA GLU A 121 2.33 -6.46 -17.65
C GLU A 121 2.63 -7.54 -16.63
N LEU A 122 3.70 -8.31 -16.87
CA LEU A 122 4.07 -9.47 -16.08
C LEU A 122 5.50 -9.34 -15.59
N ASP A 123 5.68 -9.60 -14.30
CA ASP A 123 6.98 -9.67 -13.65
C ASP A 123 7.03 -10.85 -12.68
N PHE A 124 8.20 -11.28 -12.27
CA PHE A 124 8.37 -12.36 -11.33
C PHE A 124 9.65 -12.25 -10.51
N GLN A 125 9.66 -12.92 -9.36
CA GLN A 125 10.83 -13.08 -8.52
C GLN A 125 10.98 -14.53 -8.10
N ILE A 126 12.19 -15.10 -8.26
CA ILE A 126 12.54 -16.41 -7.70
C ILE A 126 12.75 -16.23 -6.19
N LEU A 127 11.99 -16.97 -5.37
CA LEU A 127 12.01 -16.83 -3.91
C LEU A 127 13.12 -17.66 -3.25
N ASP A 128 13.57 -18.73 -3.92
CA ASP A 128 14.57 -19.68 -3.43
C ASP A 128 15.71 -19.94 -4.45
N PRO A 129 16.46 -18.90 -4.88
CA PRO A 129 17.46 -19.01 -5.94
C PRO A 129 18.57 -20.02 -5.63
N GLU A 130 18.91 -20.16 -4.35
CA GLU A 130 19.96 -21.10 -3.85
C GLU A 130 19.40 -22.49 -3.46
N GLY A 131 18.11 -22.75 -3.71
CA GLY A 131 17.49 -24.02 -3.35
C GLY A 131 18.07 -25.22 -4.13
N GLU A 132 18.14 -26.41 -3.51
CA GLU A 132 18.68 -27.64 -4.10
C GLU A 132 17.60 -28.56 -4.72
N GLY A 133 16.32 -28.23 -4.61
CA GLY A 133 15.21 -29.04 -5.10
C GLY A 133 15.09 -29.06 -6.63
N LEU A 134 14.27 -29.99 -7.17
CA LEU A 134 13.93 -30.03 -8.59
C LEU A 134 13.00 -28.91 -9.02
N GLN A 135 12.27 -28.31 -8.08
CA GLN A 135 11.36 -27.18 -8.29
C GLN A 135 11.88 -25.95 -7.59
N MET A 136 11.46 -24.79 -8.04
CA MET A 136 11.70 -23.49 -7.42
C MET A 136 10.38 -22.75 -7.20
N ASP A 137 10.33 -21.99 -6.10
CA ASP A 137 9.24 -21.11 -5.77
C ASP A 137 9.41 -19.77 -6.49
N VAL A 138 8.38 -19.33 -7.19
CA VAL A 138 8.35 -18.07 -7.94
C VAL A 138 7.18 -17.24 -7.48
N LEU A 139 7.41 -15.98 -7.15
CA LEU A 139 6.38 -14.97 -6.95
C LEU A 139 6.05 -14.33 -8.29
N LEU A 140 4.89 -14.67 -8.82
CA LEU A 140 4.35 -14.15 -10.07
C LEU A 140 3.53 -12.89 -9.78
N VAL A 141 3.74 -11.85 -10.58
CA VAL A 141 2.97 -10.61 -10.55
C VAL A 141 2.45 -10.30 -11.94
N ALA A 142 1.17 -10.02 -12.06
CA ALA A 142 0.56 -9.58 -13.31
C ALA A 142 -0.41 -8.43 -13.04
N ALA A 143 -0.28 -7.34 -13.79
CA ALA A 143 -1.20 -6.21 -13.75
C ALA A 143 -1.78 -5.98 -15.14
N LYS A 144 -3.06 -5.61 -15.24
CA LYS A 144 -3.60 -5.20 -16.54
C LYS A 144 -2.81 -4.03 -17.10
N ARG A 145 -2.49 -4.11 -18.39
CA ARG A 145 -1.71 -3.07 -19.09
C ARG A 145 -2.40 -1.72 -19.03
N ASP A 146 -3.71 -1.68 -19.28
CA ASP A 146 -4.49 -0.44 -19.24
C ASP A 146 -4.35 0.26 -17.88
N LEU A 147 -4.37 -0.51 -16.77
CA LEU A 147 -4.20 0.05 -15.42
C LEU A 147 -2.83 0.74 -15.24
N VAL A 148 -1.78 0.14 -15.80
CA VAL A 148 -0.42 0.70 -15.77
C VAL A 148 -0.33 1.94 -16.67
N GLU A 149 -0.85 1.85 -17.90
CA GLU A 149 -0.83 2.93 -18.88
C GLU A 149 -1.62 4.15 -18.40
N ASP A 150 -2.81 3.99 -17.81
CA ASP A 150 -3.60 5.07 -17.24
C ASP A 150 -2.83 5.81 -16.14
N LYS A 151 -2.11 5.08 -15.30
CA LYS A 151 -1.27 5.67 -14.26
C LYS A 151 -0.13 6.49 -14.85
N VAL A 152 0.56 5.95 -15.89
CA VAL A 152 1.64 6.65 -16.59
C VAL A 152 1.13 7.89 -17.32
N GLN A 153 -0.03 7.82 -17.97
CA GLN A 153 -0.66 8.96 -18.64
C GLN A 153 -1.03 10.07 -17.65
N LEU A 154 -1.60 9.71 -16.50
CA LEU A 154 -1.91 10.68 -15.44
C LEU A 154 -0.65 11.41 -14.96
N LEU A 155 0.45 10.70 -14.74
CA LEU A 155 1.73 11.30 -14.35
C LEU A 155 2.23 12.28 -15.43
N ALA A 156 2.17 11.88 -16.70
CA ALA A 156 2.56 12.74 -17.82
C ALA A 156 1.72 14.03 -17.88
N GLN A 157 0.40 13.95 -17.65
CA GLN A 157 -0.48 15.12 -17.55
C GLN A 157 -0.09 16.03 -16.38
N ALA A 158 0.35 15.47 -15.26
CA ALA A 158 0.86 16.23 -14.12
C ALA A 158 2.28 16.81 -14.34
N GLY A 159 2.92 16.54 -15.51
CA GLY A 159 4.29 16.95 -15.82
C GLY A 159 5.36 16.14 -15.07
N LEU A 160 5.04 14.89 -14.72
CA LEU A 160 5.90 13.92 -14.05
C LEU A 160 6.22 12.74 -14.97
N GLU A 161 7.24 11.98 -14.61
CA GLU A 161 7.69 10.75 -15.28
C GLU A 161 7.64 9.59 -14.26
N GLY A 162 6.95 8.51 -14.61
CA GLY A 162 6.97 7.27 -13.82
C GLY A 162 8.31 6.57 -13.99
N GLU A 163 9.12 6.51 -12.94
CA GLU A 163 10.39 5.78 -12.95
C GLU A 163 10.17 4.28 -12.71
N ILE A 164 9.27 3.95 -11.80
CA ILE A 164 8.84 2.60 -11.45
C ILE A 164 7.32 2.62 -11.22
N VAL A 165 6.63 1.62 -11.74
CA VAL A 165 5.27 1.27 -11.33
C VAL A 165 5.35 -0.01 -10.50
N ASP A 166 5.20 0.12 -9.20
CA ASP A 166 5.23 -0.98 -8.23
C ASP A 166 3.82 -1.53 -7.98
N VAL A 167 3.68 -2.41 -7.04
CA VAL A 167 2.40 -2.92 -6.55
C VAL A 167 2.18 -2.47 -5.11
N ASP A 168 0.96 -2.03 -4.78
CA ASP A 168 0.60 -1.52 -3.44
C ASP A 168 1.07 -2.46 -2.32
N ALA A 169 0.85 -3.77 -2.49
CA ALA A 169 1.24 -4.78 -1.52
C ALA A 169 2.74 -4.81 -1.24
N PHE A 170 3.56 -4.62 -2.27
CA PHE A 170 5.03 -4.64 -2.13
C PHE A 170 5.54 -3.32 -1.56
N ALA A 171 4.94 -2.20 -1.92
CA ALA A 171 5.26 -0.92 -1.31
C ALA A 171 4.96 -0.95 0.21
N LEU A 172 3.80 -1.47 0.61
CA LEU A 172 3.46 -1.66 2.03
C LEU A 172 4.45 -2.58 2.74
N HIS A 173 4.80 -3.71 2.11
CA HIS A 173 5.79 -4.67 2.62
C HIS A 173 7.17 -4.03 2.80
N ASN A 174 7.65 -3.27 1.82
CA ASN A 174 8.95 -2.59 1.87
C ASN A 174 9.04 -1.59 3.04
N ALA A 175 8.02 -0.74 3.21
CA ALA A 175 7.96 0.19 4.33
C ALA A 175 7.91 -0.55 5.67
N PHE A 176 7.10 -1.60 5.77
CA PHE A 176 6.95 -2.37 6.99
C PHE A 176 8.24 -3.13 7.34
N GLY A 177 8.86 -3.79 6.37
CA GLY A 177 10.08 -4.56 6.58
C GLY A 177 11.27 -3.73 7.09
N ILE A 178 11.41 -2.49 6.61
CA ILE A 178 12.45 -1.57 7.06
C ILE A 178 12.15 -1.04 8.47
N ASN A 179 10.90 -0.66 8.74
CA ASN A 179 10.55 -0.01 10.00
C ASN A 179 10.22 -0.99 11.14
N HIS A 180 9.80 -2.21 10.82
CA HIS A 180 9.38 -3.25 11.79
C HIS A 180 9.99 -4.63 11.47
N PRO A 181 11.32 -4.78 11.25
CA PRO A 181 11.90 -6.05 10.80
C PRO A 181 11.69 -7.21 11.77
N GLU A 182 11.61 -6.96 13.08
CA GLU A 182 11.31 -7.98 14.09
C GLU A 182 9.86 -8.50 13.98
N ALA A 183 8.95 -7.68 13.46
CA ALA A 183 7.55 -8.02 13.25
C ALA A 183 7.31 -8.85 11.98
N MET A 184 8.31 -8.98 11.11
CA MET A 184 8.25 -9.80 9.90
C MET A 184 8.27 -11.31 10.17
N ARG A 185 8.50 -11.73 11.41
CA ARG A 185 8.59 -13.13 11.78
C ARG A 185 7.23 -13.78 11.98
N GLY A 186 7.06 -14.97 11.41
CA GLY A 186 5.81 -15.73 11.42
C GLY A 186 4.74 -15.12 10.54
N VAL A 187 3.51 -15.61 10.71
CA VAL A 187 2.37 -15.16 9.89
C VAL A 187 1.76 -13.89 10.46
N VAL A 188 1.88 -12.80 9.71
CA VAL A 188 1.35 -11.48 10.07
C VAL A 188 0.47 -10.93 8.95
N ALA A 189 -0.52 -10.09 9.29
CA ALA A 189 -1.33 -9.37 8.32
C ALA A 189 -1.06 -7.88 8.39
N LEU A 190 -0.85 -7.25 7.24
CA LEU A 190 -0.81 -5.81 7.06
C LEU A 190 -2.16 -5.36 6.50
N LEU A 191 -2.85 -4.47 7.19
CA LEU A 191 -4.11 -3.87 6.77
C LEU A 191 -3.89 -2.40 6.41
N ASN A 192 -3.92 -2.07 5.13
CA ASN A 192 -4.00 -0.68 4.70
C ASN A 192 -5.47 -0.28 4.57
N ILE A 193 -6.01 0.34 5.61
CA ILE A 193 -7.42 0.75 5.67
C ILE A 193 -7.54 2.12 5.02
N GLY A 194 -7.93 2.13 3.75
CA GLY A 194 -8.05 3.32 2.92
C GLY A 194 -9.40 4.04 3.07
N HIS A 195 -9.67 4.91 2.09
CA HIS A 195 -10.93 5.65 2.02
C HIS A 195 -12.09 4.76 1.56
N GLU A 196 -11.90 3.98 0.52
CA GLU A 196 -12.92 3.08 -0.06
C GLU A 196 -12.60 1.61 0.12
N LEU A 197 -11.32 1.25 0.07
CA LEU A 197 -10.83 -0.11 0.11
C LEU A 197 -9.94 -0.35 1.33
N THR A 198 -9.90 -1.59 1.78
CA THR A 198 -8.89 -2.09 2.72
C THR A 198 -8.09 -3.18 2.04
N ASN A 199 -6.78 -2.94 1.85
CA ASN A 199 -5.88 -3.98 1.36
C ASN A 199 -5.46 -4.88 2.53
N VAL A 200 -5.60 -6.17 2.36
CA VAL A 200 -5.17 -7.22 3.31
C VAL A 200 -4.00 -7.95 2.70
N ASN A 201 -2.80 -7.77 3.27
CA ASN A 201 -1.58 -8.47 2.85
C ASN A 201 -1.15 -9.41 3.97
N VAL A 202 -1.06 -10.70 3.69
CA VAL A 202 -0.57 -11.68 4.65
C VAL A 202 0.82 -12.12 4.25
N LEU A 203 1.74 -12.06 5.21
CA LEU A 203 3.14 -12.42 5.06
C LEU A 203 3.45 -13.59 5.99
N ASP A 204 4.37 -14.46 5.59
CA ASP A 204 4.99 -15.48 6.43
C ASP A 204 6.50 -15.32 6.35
N ASP A 205 7.14 -15.05 7.48
CA ASP A 205 8.56 -14.71 7.57
C ASP A 205 9.01 -13.69 6.50
N GLY A 206 8.14 -12.69 6.25
CA GLY A 206 8.36 -11.64 5.27
C GLY A 206 8.06 -12.02 3.82
N ILE A 207 7.61 -13.24 3.53
CA ILE A 207 7.22 -13.64 2.18
C ILE A 207 5.72 -13.42 1.98
N PRO A 208 5.29 -12.71 0.91
CA PRO A 208 3.88 -12.55 0.61
C PRO A 208 3.20 -13.89 0.34
N LEU A 209 2.17 -14.22 1.12
CA LEU A 209 1.34 -15.42 0.94
C LEU A 209 0.01 -15.13 0.26
N LEU A 210 -0.59 -14.00 0.59
CA LEU A 210 -1.92 -13.63 0.12
C LEU A 210 -2.09 -12.12 0.13
N THR A 211 -2.66 -11.61 -0.94
CA THR A 211 -3.12 -10.23 -1.04
C THR A 211 -4.59 -10.21 -1.42
N ARG A 212 -5.39 -9.41 -0.75
CA ARG A 212 -6.81 -9.21 -1.02
C ARG A 212 -7.26 -7.79 -0.74
N ASP A 213 -8.21 -7.33 -1.55
CA ASP A 213 -8.90 -6.08 -1.32
C ASP A 213 -10.31 -6.34 -0.79
N LEU A 214 -10.68 -5.58 0.23
CA LEU A 214 -12.03 -5.54 0.80
C LEU A 214 -12.65 -4.19 0.40
N THR A 215 -13.88 -4.21 -0.12
CA THR A 215 -14.61 -2.99 -0.50
C THR A 215 -15.20 -2.32 0.75
N VAL A 216 -14.33 -2.06 1.72
CA VAL A 216 -14.63 -1.43 3.01
C VAL A 216 -13.55 -0.43 3.33
N GLY A 217 -13.94 0.82 3.58
CA GLY A 217 -13.05 1.91 3.96
C GLY A 217 -13.75 2.96 4.80
N THR A 218 -13.04 4.05 5.09
CA THR A 218 -13.55 5.13 5.96
C THR A 218 -14.68 5.93 5.33
N ARG A 219 -14.80 5.95 3.98
CA ARG A 219 -15.90 6.60 3.25
C ARG A 219 -17.25 6.14 3.77
N LYS A 220 -17.41 4.85 3.99
CA LYS A 220 -18.67 4.24 4.41
C LYS A 220 -19.07 4.68 5.83
N ILE A 221 -18.10 4.86 6.74
CA ILE A 221 -18.37 5.42 8.08
C ILE A 221 -18.89 6.86 7.95
N ARG A 222 -18.24 7.67 7.12
CA ARG A 222 -18.61 9.06 6.87
C ARG A 222 -20.02 9.19 6.29
N GLU A 223 -20.33 8.39 5.26
CA GLU A 223 -21.64 8.38 4.61
C GLU A 223 -22.76 7.94 5.56
N ASP A 224 -22.52 6.93 6.40
CA ASP A 224 -23.48 6.47 7.39
C ASP A 224 -23.74 7.55 8.46
N LEU A 225 -22.69 8.22 8.95
CA LEU A 225 -22.82 9.35 9.88
C LEU A 225 -23.66 10.48 9.27
N GLN A 226 -23.39 10.88 8.02
CA GLN A 226 -24.16 11.92 7.32
C GLN A 226 -25.62 11.52 7.16
N ARG A 227 -25.88 10.30 6.71
CA ARG A 227 -27.23 9.79 6.44
C ARG A 227 -28.06 9.64 7.73
N GLU A 228 -27.48 9.12 8.81
CA GLU A 228 -28.21 8.72 10.01
C GLU A 228 -28.23 9.79 11.09
N ARG A 229 -27.19 10.64 11.13
CA ARG A 229 -27.06 11.71 12.13
C ARG A 229 -27.32 13.11 11.56
N GLY A 230 -27.36 13.24 10.23
CA GLY A 230 -27.56 14.53 9.57
C GLY A 230 -26.37 15.50 9.72
N VAL A 231 -25.18 14.98 10.09
CA VAL A 231 -23.97 15.80 10.21
C VAL A 231 -23.42 16.16 8.83
N SER A 232 -22.72 17.28 8.73
CA SER A 232 -22.02 17.66 7.49
C SER A 232 -20.85 16.72 7.17
N ALA A 233 -20.36 16.77 5.94
CA ALA A 233 -19.17 16.01 5.56
C ALA A 233 -17.93 16.42 6.37
N GLU A 234 -17.81 17.70 6.70
CA GLU A 234 -16.72 18.26 7.47
C GLU A 234 -16.76 17.79 8.94
N GLU A 235 -17.97 17.81 9.55
CA GLU A 235 -18.17 17.28 10.90
C GLU A 235 -17.89 15.78 10.97
N ALA A 236 -18.38 14.98 10.02
CA ALA A 236 -18.11 13.56 9.95
C ALA A 236 -16.61 13.29 9.81
N GLU A 237 -15.90 14.01 8.95
CA GLU A 237 -14.45 13.89 8.77
C GLU A 237 -13.69 14.29 10.04
N SER A 238 -14.15 15.32 10.76
CA SER A 238 -13.57 15.72 12.06
C SER A 238 -13.72 14.63 13.10
N MET A 239 -14.88 13.95 13.17
CA MET A 239 -15.11 12.82 14.07
C MET A 239 -14.17 11.64 13.75
N LEU A 240 -13.92 11.36 12.47
CA LEU A 240 -13.01 10.28 12.04
C LEU A 240 -11.53 10.57 12.34
N LYS A 241 -11.16 11.84 12.47
CA LYS A 241 -9.79 12.30 12.80
C LYS A 241 -9.60 12.58 14.28
N GLY A 242 -10.64 12.50 15.08
CA GLY A 242 -10.60 12.78 16.52
C GLY A 242 -9.59 11.87 17.25
N PHE A 243 -8.98 12.38 18.30
CA PHE A 243 -8.08 11.59 19.15
C PHE A 243 -8.84 10.77 20.19
N GLU A 244 -10.09 11.11 20.46
CA GLU A 244 -10.94 10.45 21.44
C GLU A 244 -12.09 9.71 20.78
N ARG A 245 -12.37 8.53 21.30
CA ARG A 245 -13.52 7.73 20.90
C ARG A 245 -14.81 8.44 21.30
N SER A 246 -15.69 8.68 20.34
CA SER A 246 -17.00 9.27 20.55
C SER A 246 -18.08 8.19 20.60
N PRO A 247 -18.99 8.19 21.61
CA PRO A 247 -20.12 7.27 21.63
C PRO A 247 -21.01 7.35 20.37
N GLU A 248 -21.02 8.50 19.71
CA GLU A 248 -21.77 8.72 18.47
C GLU A 248 -21.13 7.99 17.28
N LEU A 249 -19.80 7.85 17.27
CA LEU A 249 -19.03 7.16 16.25
C LEU A 249 -19.04 5.64 16.43
N ASP A 250 -19.14 5.16 17.67
CA ASP A 250 -19.01 3.75 18.05
C ASP A 250 -19.81 2.76 17.18
N PRO A 251 -21.12 2.96 16.91
CA PRO A 251 -21.89 1.98 16.13
C PRO A 251 -21.34 1.78 14.71
N TYR A 252 -20.84 2.84 14.09
CA TYR A 252 -20.31 2.82 12.72
C TYR A 252 -18.94 2.18 12.68
N VAL A 253 -18.09 2.48 13.66
CA VAL A 253 -16.77 1.87 13.81
C VAL A 253 -16.91 0.37 14.09
N GLN A 254 -17.87 -0.02 14.96
CA GLN A 254 -18.16 -1.42 15.24
C GLN A 254 -18.57 -2.17 13.96
N ALA A 255 -19.52 -1.63 13.19
CA ALA A 255 -19.99 -2.24 11.97
C ALA A 255 -18.87 -2.43 10.92
N ARG A 256 -18.02 -1.41 10.72
CA ARG A 256 -16.91 -1.50 9.74
C ARG A 256 -15.78 -2.39 10.24
N GLY A 257 -15.47 -2.34 11.54
CA GLY A 257 -14.50 -3.25 12.15
C GLY A 257 -14.91 -4.72 12.02
N GLU A 258 -16.20 -5.02 12.17
CA GLU A 258 -16.74 -6.37 11.92
C GLU A 258 -16.57 -6.81 10.47
N GLU A 259 -16.90 -5.96 9.49
CA GLU A 259 -16.72 -6.27 8.07
C GLU A 259 -15.26 -6.55 7.71
N ILE A 260 -14.33 -5.72 8.20
CA ILE A 260 -12.89 -5.92 8.00
C ILE A 260 -12.43 -7.22 8.67
N SER A 261 -12.86 -7.48 9.91
CA SER A 261 -12.50 -8.70 10.65
C SER A 261 -12.92 -9.96 9.89
N VAL A 262 -14.15 -10.01 9.36
CA VAL A 262 -14.63 -11.11 8.52
C VAL A 262 -13.74 -11.30 7.28
N GLY A 263 -13.27 -10.21 6.68
CA GLY A 263 -12.33 -10.25 5.56
C GLY A 263 -10.99 -10.91 5.94
N VAL A 264 -10.44 -10.54 7.10
CA VAL A 264 -9.19 -11.12 7.65
C VAL A 264 -9.38 -12.61 8.00
N GLU A 265 -10.50 -12.96 8.64
CA GLU A 265 -10.82 -14.36 8.97
C GLU A 265 -10.93 -15.24 7.71
N ARG A 266 -11.56 -14.73 6.64
CA ARG A 266 -11.62 -15.42 5.34
C ARG A 266 -10.25 -15.58 4.70
N ALA A 267 -9.37 -14.58 4.82
CA ALA A 267 -8.00 -14.68 4.36
C ALA A 267 -7.23 -15.76 5.13
N SER A 268 -7.37 -15.79 6.47
CA SER A 268 -6.76 -16.80 7.34
C SER A 268 -7.26 -18.21 7.01
N ALA A 269 -8.58 -18.39 6.85
CA ALA A 269 -9.18 -19.68 6.49
C ALA A 269 -8.71 -20.18 5.11
N PHE A 270 -8.58 -19.27 4.13
CA PHE A 270 -8.05 -19.60 2.81
C PHE A 270 -6.61 -20.12 2.90
N LEU A 271 -5.73 -19.44 3.65
CA LEU A 271 -4.33 -19.87 3.83
C LEU A 271 -4.25 -21.25 4.47
N GLN A 272 -5.03 -21.52 5.52
CA GLN A 272 -5.06 -22.82 6.18
C GLN A 272 -5.57 -23.95 5.26
N SER A 273 -6.44 -23.62 4.31
CA SER A 273 -6.94 -24.59 3.33
C SER A 273 -5.95 -24.86 2.20
N ALA A 274 -5.17 -23.83 1.81
CA ALA A 274 -4.22 -23.91 0.71
C ALA A 274 -2.91 -24.61 1.09
N SER A 275 -2.48 -24.49 2.36
CA SER A 275 -1.28 -25.15 2.88
C SER A 275 -1.53 -25.64 4.30
N ARG A 276 -1.27 -26.93 4.55
CA ARG A 276 -1.33 -27.53 5.90
C ARG A 276 -0.22 -27.01 6.82
N GLU A 277 0.83 -26.43 6.25
CA GLU A 277 1.98 -25.86 6.94
C GLU A 277 1.81 -24.35 7.20
N ALA A 278 0.87 -23.69 6.50
CA ALA A 278 0.62 -22.27 6.73
C ALA A 278 0.05 -22.05 8.14
N GLY A 279 0.78 -21.29 8.92
CA GLY A 279 0.37 -20.89 10.27
C GLY A 279 -0.88 -20.00 10.23
N SER A 280 -1.54 -19.85 11.38
CA SER A 280 -2.59 -18.83 11.53
C SER A 280 -1.98 -17.43 11.69
N ILE A 281 -2.68 -16.39 11.24
CA ILE A 281 -2.30 -14.99 11.48
C ILE A 281 -2.17 -14.78 12.99
N LYS A 282 -1.00 -14.32 13.44
CA LYS A 282 -0.67 -14.14 14.86
C LYS A 282 -0.79 -12.68 15.30
N ARG A 283 -0.69 -11.74 14.37
CA ARG A 283 -0.66 -10.31 14.63
C ARG A 283 -1.14 -9.54 13.40
N VAL A 284 -1.77 -8.40 13.64
CA VAL A 284 -2.24 -7.50 12.61
C VAL A 284 -1.58 -6.14 12.79
N TYR A 285 -1.12 -5.57 11.71
CA TYR A 285 -0.61 -4.19 11.66
C TYR A 285 -1.48 -3.36 10.73
N CYS A 286 -2.03 -2.27 11.26
CA CYS A 286 -2.91 -1.36 10.54
C CYS A 286 -2.15 -0.11 10.09
N CYS A 287 -2.43 0.34 8.88
CA CYS A 287 -2.01 1.63 8.34
C CYS A 287 -3.13 2.24 7.50
N GLY A 288 -2.86 3.37 6.83
CA GLY A 288 -3.86 4.11 6.07
C GLY A 288 -4.75 5.01 6.93
N GLY A 289 -5.70 5.66 6.29
CA GLY A 289 -6.60 6.62 6.97
C GLY A 289 -7.46 6.00 8.04
N GLY A 290 -7.87 4.74 7.87
CA GLY A 290 -8.69 4.01 8.82
C GLY A 290 -7.97 3.64 10.11
N ALA A 291 -6.64 3.48 10.09
CA ALA A 291 -5.86 3.23 11.29
C ALA A 291 -5.91 4.39 12.30
N ARG A 292 -6.35 5.58 11.86
CA ARG A 292 -6.52 6.79 12.68
C ARG A 292 -7.93 6.90 13.27
N VAL A 293 -8.89 6.12 12.77
CA VAL A 293 -10.28 6.19 13.23
C VAL A 293 -10.35 5.68 14.67
N PRO A 294 -10.81 6.53 15.64
CA PRO A 294 -10.84 6.17 17.04
C PRO A 294 -11.65 4.90 17.30
N GLY A 295 -11.04 3.93 17.98
CA GLY A 295 -11.68 2.66 18.37
C GLY A 295 -11.69 1.58 17.29
N LEU A 296 -11.30 1.85 16.03
CA LEU A 296 -11.33 0.82 14.96
C LEU A 296 -10.34 -0.31 15.24
N THR A 297 -9.12 0.01 15.65
CA THR A 297 -8.11 -1.00 16.03
C THR A 297 -8.53 -1.83 17.23
N ASP A 298 -9.25 -1.22 18.19
CA ASP A 298 -9.79 -1.94 19.36
C ASP A 298 -10.87 -2.95 18.96
N VAL A 299 -11.76 -2.55 18.04
CA VAL A 299 -12.79 -3.45 17.48
C VAL A 299 -12.15 -4.63 16.77
N LEU A 300 -11.14 -4.37 15.92
CA LEU A 300 -10.40 -5.42 15.23
C LEU A 300 -9.71 -6.37 16.22
N HIS A 301 -9.06 -5.82 17.27
CA HIS A 301 -8.42 -6.62 18.31
C HIS A 301 -9.43 -7.53 19.03
N GLN A 302 -10.58 -6.98 19.43
CA GLN A 302 -11.62 -7.73 20.13
C GLN A 302 -12.20 -8.85 19.26
N ARG A 303 -12.45 -8.57 17.97
CA ARG A 303 -13.08 -9.52 17.05
C ARG A 303 -12.12 -10.64 16.63
N LEU A 304 -10.89 -10.28 16.26
CA LEU A 304 -9.90 -11.26 15.80
C LEU A 304 -9.24 -12.02 16.97
N SER A 305 -9.34 -11.53 18.20
CA SER A 305 -8.68 -12.11 19.38
C SER A 305 -7.17 -12.26 19.25
N ILE A 306 -6.53 -11.41 18.48
CA ILE A 306 -5.07 -11.32 18.28
C ILE A 306 -4.62 -9.87 18.40
N PRO A 307 -3.33 -9.59 18.70
CA PRO A 307 -2.81 -8.23 18.75
C PRO A 307 -3.03 -7.47 17.44
N VAL A 308 -3.52 -6.24 17.56
CA VAL A 308 -3.69 -5.28 16.45
C VAL A 308 -2.98 -3.99 16.81
N GLU A 309 -2.04 -3.58 16.00
CA GLU A 309 -1.17 -2.43 16.24
C GLU A 309 -1.19 -1.47 15.04
N VAL A 310 -0.98 -0.17 15.27
CA VAL A 310 -0.79 0.80 14.19
C VAL A 310 0.68 0.79 13.79
N ALA A 311 0.95 0.53 12.52
CA ALA A 311 2.30 0.53 11.99
C ALA A 311 2.81 1.96 11.75
N ASN A 312 4.05 2.23 12.17
CA ASN A 312 4.71 3.49 11.91
C ASN A 312 5.69 3.36 10.71
N PRO A 313 5.43 4.02 9.57
CA PRO A 313 6.23 3.89 8.35
C PRO A 313 7.60 4.58 8.39
N ILE A 314 7.89 5.33 9.44
CA ILE A 314 9.12 6.12 9.56
C ILE A 314 9.89 5.86 10.86
N GLN A 315 9.55 4.79 11.57
CA GLN A 315 10.11 4.49 12.90
C GLN A 315 11.63 4.35 12.90
N ARG A 316 12.20 3.84 11.82
CA ARG A 316 13.65 3.62 11.66
C ARG A 316 14.29 4.50 10.59
N LEU A 317 13.55 5.42 10.00
CA LEU A 317 14.12 6.39 9.06
C LEU A 317 14.71 7.57 9.82
N SER A 318 15.87 8.03 9.40
CA SER A 318 16.33 9.35 9.82
C SER A 318 15.43 10.42 9.17
N VAL A 319 15.18 11.52 9.85
CA VAL A 319 14.31 12.60 9.36
C VAL A 319 15.14 13.87 9.25
N LYS A 320 15.06 14.52 8.09
CA LYS A 320 15.70 15.81 7.87
C LYS A 320 14.97 16.90 8.63
N ASP A 321 15.71 17.86 9.17
CA ASP A 321 15.13 19.01 9.89
C ASP A 321 14.11 19.75 9.01
N GLY A 322 12.99 20.13 9.62
CA GLY A 322 11.93 20.90 8.96
C GLY A 322 10.90 20.10 8.15
N VAL A 323 11.05 18.77 7.99
CA VAL A 323 10.10 17.95 7.20
C VAL A 323 8.67 17.99 7.74
N PHE A 324 8.53 18.10 9.06
CA PHE A 324 7.23 18.12 9.74
C PHE A 324 6.82 19.50 10.28
N ASP A 325 7.51 20.59 9.90
CA ASP A 325 7.19 21.94 10.41
C ASP A 325 5.76 22.40 10.04
N THR A 326 5.21 21.86 8.96
CA THR A 326 3.88 22.24 8.45
C THR A 326 2.80 21.16 8.64
N VAL A 327 3.15 19.99 9.18
CA VAL A 327 2.22 18.86 9.33
C VAL A 327 2.45 18.19 10.69
N ASN A 328 1.34 17.73 11.31
CA ASN A 328 1.44 16.95 12.54
C ASN A 328 1.78 15.50 12.20
N LEU A 329 2.97 15.06 12.64
CA LEU A 329 3.47 13.71 12.38
C LEU A 329 2.51 12.62 12.88
N ASP A 330 1.98 12.73 14.09
CA ASP A 330 1.11 11.73 14.68
C ASP A 330 -0.20 11.56 13.89
N GLU A 331 -0.64 12.64 13.26
CA GLU A 331 -1.83 12.59 12.42
C GLU A 331 -1.59 11.97 11.05
N ILE A 332 -0.42 12.15 10.46
CA ILE A 332 -0.19 11.73 9.07
C ILE A 332 0.62 10.44 8.94
N ALA A 333 1.39 10.05 9.95
CA ALA A 333 2.27 8.89 9.87
C ALA A 333 1.55 7.62 9.35
N PRO A 334 0.38 7.22 9.87
CA PRO A 334 -0.29 6.01 9.37
C PRO A 334 -0.69 6.09 7.89
N LEU A 335 -0.88 7.31 7.34
CA LEU A 335 -1.21 7.53 5.93
C LEU A 335 -0.05 7.27 4.99
N LEU A 336 1.19 7.38 5.48
CA LEU A 336 2.39 7.44 4.66
C LEU A 336 2.98 6.06 4.31
N MET A 337 2.44 4.95 4.83
CA MET A 337 3.03 3.61 4.68
C MET A 337 3.33 3.27 3.22
N LEU A 338 2.33 3.42 2.34
CA LEU A 338 2.47 3.10 0.92
C LEU A 338 3.47 4.06 0.24
N ALA A 339 3.30 5.37 0.39
CA ALA A 339 4.21 6.36 -0.19
C ALA A 339 5.66 6.21 0.29
N THR A 340 5.87 5.83 1.57
CA THR A 340 7.19 5.53 2.13
C THR A 340 7.80 4.30 1.46
N GLY A 341 7.03 3.23 1.29
CA GLY A 341 7.49 2.02 0.61
C GLY A 341 7.89 2.27 -0.84
N LEU A 342 7.13 3.11 -1.55
CA LEU A 342 7.49 3.55 -2.90
C LEU A 342 8.78 4.37 -2.92
N ALA A 343 8.97 5.29 -1.97
CA ALA A 343 10.17 6.10 -1.88
C ALA A 343 11.41 5.30 -1.45
N LEU A 344 11.24 4.15 -0.80
CA LEU A 344 12.30 3.22 -0.42
C LEU A 344 12.77 2.35 -1.59
N ARG A 345 12.03 2.30 -2.71
CA ARG A 345 12.48 1.60 -3.93
C ARG A 345 13.70 2.31 -4.51
N SER A 346 14.80 1.62 -4.55
CA SER A 346 16.00 2.04 -5.29
C SER A 346 16.01 1.37 -6.65
N SER A 347 16.18 2.16 -7.71
CA SER A 347 16.40 1.66 -9.09
C SER A 347 17.81 1.13 -9.24
#